data_f6c66cd314fab449544a2b52c32c9f20
#
_entry.id   f6c66cd314fab449544a2b52c32c9f20
#
_cell.length_a   1.000
_cell.length_b   1.000
_cell.length_c   1.000
_cell.angle_alpha   90.00
_cell.angle_beta   90.00
_cell.angle_gamma   90.00
#
_symmetry.space_group_name_H-M   'P 1'
#
loop_
_entity.id
_entity.type
_entity.pdbx_description
1 polymer ?
#
loop_
_entity_poly.entity_id
_entity_poly.type
_entity_poly.pdbx_seq_one_letter_code
_entity_poly.pdbx_strand_id
1 'polypeptide(L)'
;MRSTKVFLCLLMVLGVCGQAQQSSSQVSKQSQPMPTEKRIVIAASTVLDGRGRVLRNTRIVIEGSKIAAIDSKAGPVDYDLRGLTVLPGWIDAHVHITWSFGKDGKNAGSGETTQDAAYRAAANAWATLMAGFTTVQSVGSPTDVPLRGAIAKGLLPGPRILTAVEPLTGRGERTGTPDEIREFVRKQKAAGADLIKIFASQSIRQGGAITLSPEQLNAACDEAKKQGLRTLVHAYKDAVRVATRAGCTEIEHGTMATDDDLKLMAEMGTFLDPQAGLVIENYLLNKDKYLGTPGYTEEGFAAMEKVLSLNHQLVQRASKVPGLKIVFGTDAVAGAHGRNAEEFIDRVRDGGIDPMAAMVSANSLGAEAMGLANQIGSIAVGLEADIIALDGDPLKDIAAVRRVVVVMKGGVVYKNAARR
;
A
#
# COMPACT_ATOMS: atom_id res chain seq x y z
N MET A 1 -74.71 -13.40 2.81
CA MET A 1 -75.68 -12.68 3.71
C MET A 1 -74.94 -11.70 4.61
N ARG A 2 -75.43 -10.53 4.63
CA ARG A 2 -75.26 -9.29 5.41
C ARG A 2 -74.24 -8.30 4.85
N SER A 3 -74.82 -7.45 4.08
CA SER A 3 -74.52 -6.06 3.68
C SER A 3 -74.52 -5.17 4.91
N THR A 4 -73.63 -4.18 5.01
CA THR A 4 -73.92 -2.98 5.76
C THR A 4 -73.25 -1.76 5.04
N LYS A 5 -74.09 -0.76 4.91
CA LYS A 5 -74.00 0.39 4.00
C LYS A 5 -73.13 1.54 4.56
N VAL A 6 -72.55 2.22 3.60
CA VAL A 6 -71.97 3.56 3.58
C VAL A 6 -72.84 4.60 4.26
N PHE A 7 -72.23 5.57 4.97
CA PHE A 7 -72.81 6.94 5.19
C PHE A 7 -71.76 7.97 4.79
N LEU A 8 -72.17 8.73 3.77
CA LEU A 8 -71.54 9.90 3.22
C LEU A 8 -72.03 11.13 3.96
N CYS A 9 -71.18 11.90 4.64
CA CYS A 9 -71.47 13.18 5.15
C CYS A 9 -70.73 14.26 4.39
N LEU A 10 -71.45 15.01 3.60
CA LEU A 10 -71.03 16.19 2.86
C LEU A 10 -71.18 17.39 3.80
N LEU A 11 -70.10 18.13 4.10
CA LEU A 11 -70.16 19.44 4.75
C LEU A 11 -69.45 20.46 3.86
N MET A 12 -70.33 21.34 3.25
CA MET A 12 -69.87 22.58 2.64
C MET A 12 -69.52 23.57 3.75
N VAL A 13 -68.37 24.22 3.62
CA VAL A 13 -68.11 25.47 4.34
C VAL A 13 -67.61 26.50 3.33
N LEU A 14 -68.31 27.62 3.34
CA LEU A 14 -68.17 28.79 2.50
C LEU A 14 -66.81 29.48 2.71
N GLY A 15 -66.30 30.03 1.62
CA GLY A 15 -65.04 30.76 1.59
C GLY A 15 -65.13 32.15 2.24
N VAL A 16 -63.99 32.53 2.80
CA VAL A 16 -63.66 33.95 3.04
C VAL A 16 -62.23 34.15 2.42
N CYS A 17 -62.28 34.99 1.35
CA CYS A 17 -61.03 35.49 0.74
C CYS A 17 -60.35 36.49 1.69
N GLY A 18 -59.25 36.11 2.30
CA GLY A 18 -58.31 37.01 2.95
C GLY A 18 -57.06 37.12 2.14
N GLN A 19 -56.82 38.25 1.48
CA GLN A 19 -55.53 38.56 0.84
C GLN A 19 -54.49 38.76 1.92
N ALA A 20 -53.58 37.76 2.07
CA ALA A 20 -52.37 37.92 2.84
C ALA A 20 -51.24 38.41 1.92
N GLN A 21 -50.79 39.65 2.13
CA GLN A 21 -49.59 40.22 1.56
C GLN A 21 -48.39 39.37 1.98
N GLN A 22 -47.75 38.69 1.02
CA GLN A 22 -46.45 38.07 1.21
C GLN A 22 -45.39 39.16 1.27
N SER A 23 -44.92 39.50 2.48
CA SER A 23 -43.66 40.20 2.67
C SER A 23 -42.52 39.21 2.42
N SER A 24 -41.87 39.32 1.26
CA SER A 24 -40.63 38.60 0.96
C SER A 24 -39.48 39.16 1.81
N SER A 25 -39.26 38.61 3.00
CA SER A 25 -38.00 38.79 3.72
C SER A 25 -36.90 38.01 2.98
N GLN A 26 -36.10 38.72 2.20
CA GLN A 26 -34.83 38.20 1.70
C GLN A 26 -33.94 37.92 2.92
N VAL A 27 -33.90 36.66 3.36
CA VAL A 27 -32.85 36.17 4.25
C VAL A 27 -31.55 36.13 3.43
N SER A 28 -30.72 37.14 3.59
CA SER A 28 -29.36 37.13 3.09
C SER A 28 -28.66 35.90 3.67
N LYS A 29 -28.38 34.92 2.82
CA LYS A 29 -27.45 33.84 3.17
C LYS A 29 -26.10 34.47 3.45
N GLN A 30 -25.81 34.83 4.71
CA GLN A 30 -24.45 35.02 5.16
C GLN A 30 -23.72 33.72 4.91
N SER A 31 -22.82 33.71 3.93
CA SER A 31 -21.86 32.67 3.75
C SER A 31 -21.05 32.57 5.04
N GLN A 32 -21.26 31.52 5.82
CA GLN A 32 -20.37 31.22 6.92
C GLN A 32 -18.95 31.09 6.32
N PRO A 33 -17.96 31.78 6.91
CA PRO A 33 -16.58 31.59 6.45
C PRO A 33 -16.26 30.09 6.58
N MET A 34 -15.79 29.50 5.48
CA MET A 34 -15.27 28.13 5.52
C MET A 34 -14.21 28.07 6.63
N PRO A 35 -14.18 27.01 7.44
CA PRO A 35 -13.14 26.86 8.45
C PRO A 35 -11.80 27.02 7.73
N THR A 36 -10.97 27.96 8.20
CA THR A 36 -9.64 28.12 7.65
C THR A 36 -8.90 26.80 7.84
N GLU A 37 -8.49 26.16 6.74
CA GLU A 37 -7.73 24.93 6.80
C GLU A 37 -6.50 25.15 7.67
N LYS A 38 -6.25 24.22 8.58
CA LYS A 38 -5.15 24.33 9.53
C LYS A 38 -3.85 24.42 8.75
N ARG A 39 -3.16 25.57 8.87
CA ARG A 39 -1.82 25.79 8.32
C ARG A 39 -0.78 25.27 9.29
N ILE A 40 0.21 24.52 8.78
CA ILE A 40 1.34 23.97 9.54
C ILE A 40 2.63 24.30 8.79
N VAL A 41 3.66 24.72 9.50
CA VAL A 41 5.00 24.98 8.97
C VAL A 41 6.02 24.07 9.65
N ILE A 42 6.69 23.24 8.89
CA ILE A 42 7.78 22.37 9.33
C ILE A 42 9.11 22.96 8.90
N ALA A 43 10.02 23.24 9.83
CA ALA A 43 11.41 23.63 9.53
C ALA A 43 12.31 22.38 9.50
N ALA A 44 13.13 22.25 8.46
CA ALA A 44 14.05 21.12 8.30
C ALA A 44 15.40 21.59 7.75
N SER A 45 16.50 21.04 8.27
CA SER A 45 17.84 21.26 7.72
C SER A 45 18.16 20.30 6.56
N THR A 46 17.56 19.13 6.55
CA THR A 46 17.74 18.11 5.49
C THR A 46 16.39 17.52 5.11
N VAL A 47 16.06 17.59 3.82
CA VAL A 47 14.86 16.98 3.25
C VAL A 47 15.28 16.12 2.03
N LEU A 48 14.99 14.82 2.06
CA LEU A 48 15.02 13.98 0.88
C LEU A 48 13.67 14.14 0.18
N ASP A 49 13.63 14.65 -1.04
CA ASP A 49 12.37 15.00 -1.70
C ASP A 49 11.56 13.82 -2.24
N GLY A 50 12.10 12.61 -2.12
CA GLY A 50 11.52 11.37 -2.65
C GLY A 50 11.78 11.13 -4.15
N ARG A 51 12.45 12.08 -4.82
CA ARG A 51 12.81 12.03 -6.26
C ARG A 51 14.33 12.00 -6.51
N GLY A 52 15.11 11.75 -5.45
CA GLY A 52 16.58 11.70 -5.52
C GLY A 52 17.29 13.02 -5.24
N ARG A 53 16.58 14.11 -4.86
CA ARG A 53 17.21 15.38 -4.50
C ARG A 53 17.24 15.57 -3.00
N VAL A 54 18.27 16.26 -2.51
CA VAL A 54 18.41 16.70 -1.13
C VAL A 54 18.20 18.20 -1.06
N LEU A 55 17.12 18.65 -0.40
CA LEU A 55 16.87 20.05 -0.13
C LEU A 55 17.48 20.39 1.24
N ARG A 56 18.07 21.59 1.36
CA ARG A 56 18.75 22.05 2.56
C ARG A 56 18.10 23.30 3.13
N ASN A 57 18.02 23.38 4.48
CA ASN A 57 17.57 24.56 5.23
C ASN A 57 16.27 25.16 4.67
N THR A 58 15.24 24.33 4.53
CA THR A 58 13.96 24.72 3.96
C THR A 58 12.81 24.57 4.97
N ARG A 59 11.65 25.13 4.60
CA ARG A 59 10.41 24.92 5.36
C ARG A 59 9.34 24.39 4.42
N ILE A 60 8.56 23.47 4.95
CA ILE A 60 7.44 22.85 4.24
C ILE A 60 6.18 23.46 4.86
N VAL A 61 5.37 24.11 4.02
CA VAL A 61 4.08 24.69 4.40
C VAL A 61 2.98 23.71 4.00
N ILE A 62 2.12 23.39 4.94
CA ILE A 62 1.00 22.47 4.77
C ILE A 62 -0.28 23.26 5.02
N GLU A 63 -1.28 23.09 4.16
CA GLU A 63 -2.63 23.62 4.29
C GLU A 63 -3.62 22.47 4.14
N GLY A 64 -4.40 22.21 5.16
CA GLY A 64 -5.25 21.04 5.21
C GLY A 64 -4.43 19.73 5.12
N SER A 65 -4.66 18.93 4.08
CA SER A 65 -3.94 17.68 3.83
C SER A 65 -2.76 17.81 2.86
N LYS A 66 -2.55 19.01 2.27
CA LYS A 66 -1.62 19.21 1.15
C LYS A 66 -0.39 20.01 1.50
N ILE A 67 0.71 19.74 0.80
CA ILE A 67 1.88 20.61 0.79
C ILE A 67 1.54 21.82 -0.09
N ALA A 68 1.40 22.99 0.54
CA ALA A 68 1.04 24.24 -0.11
C ALA A 68 2.26 24.99 -0.68
N ALA A 69 3.41 24.94 0.05
CA ALA A 69 4.63 25.60 -0.41
C ALA A 69 5.89 24.93 0.18
N ILE A 70 7.01 25.16 -0.48
CA ILE A 70 8.36 24.89 0.03
C ILE A 70 9.09 26.25 0.00
N ASP A 71 9.18 26.89 1.18
CA ASP A 71 9.68 28.27 1.29
C ASP A 71 10.50 28.43 2.59
N SER A 72 11.80 28.72 2.43
CA SER A 72 12.73 28.85 3.57
C SER A 72 12.39 30.00 4.54
N LYS A 73 11.54 30.94 4.13
CA LYS A 73 11.13 32.12 4.92
C LYS A 73 9.73 31.97 5.56
N ALA A 74 8.98 30.92 5.21
CA ALA A 74 7.65 30.72 5.76
C ALA A 74 7.66 30.64 7.30
N GLY A 75 6.64 31.19 7.97
CA GLY A 75 6.51 31.16 9.42
C GLY A 75 5.11 31.58 9.88
N PRO A 76 4.83 31.49 11.18
CA PRO A 76 5.69 30.89 12.22
C PRO A 76 5.91 29.39 12.02
N VAL A 77 6.95 28.83 12.67
CA VAL A 77 7.28 27.40 12.62
C VAL A 77 6.51 26.68 13.72
N ASP A 78 5.74 25.64 13.31
CA ASP A 78 4.98 24.78 14.24
C ASP A 78 5.81 23.57 14.68
N TYR A 79 6.58 22.98 13.76
CA TYR A 79 7.45 21.84 14.04
C TYR A 79 8.88 22.15 13.60
N ASP A 80 9.79 22.20 14.57
CA ASP A 80 11.22 22.32 14.30
C ASP A 80 11.85 20.93 14.24
N LEU A 81 12.10 20.44 13.03
CA LEU A 81 12.73 19.15 12.76
C LEU A 81 14.17 19.28 12.26
N ARG A 82 14.83 20.43 12.55
CA ARG A 82 16.25 20.61 12.25
C ARG A 82 17.06 19.61 13.09
N GLY A 83 18.08 19.01 12.47
CA GLY A 83 18.85 17.90 13.06
C GLY A 83 18.32 16.52 12.72
N LEU A 84 17.10 16.43 12.15
CA LEU A 84 16.51 15.19 11.62
C LEU A 84 16.59 15.19 10.09
N THR A 85 16.43 14.00 9.50
CA THR A 85 16.22 13.86 8.06
C THR A 85 14.72 13.70 7.78
N VAL A 86 14.15 14.67 7.06
CA VAL A 86 12.74 14.70 6.66
C VAL A 86 12.59 14.09 5.27
N LEU A 87 11.58 13.26 5.05
CA LEU A 87 11.29 12.63 3.76
C LEU A 87 9.79 12.36 3.61
N PRO A 88 9.30 12.01 2.39
CA PRO A 88 7.92 11.58 2.23
C PRO A 88 7.65 10.33 3.06
N GLY A 89 6.42 10.16 3.51
CA GLY A 89 5.98 8.89 4.07
C GLY A 89 6.24 7.74 3.10
N TRP A 90 6.78 6.65 3.62
CA TRP A 90 7.14 5.50 2.79
C TRP A 90 5.93 4.77 2.26
N ILE A 91 6.13 4.13 1.11
CA ILE A 91 5.17 3.30 0.39
C ILE A 91 5.70 1.86 0.40
N ASP A 92 4.85 0.92 0.78
CA ASP A 92 5.11 -0.52 0.69
C ASP A 92 4.18 -1.14 -0.35
N ALA A 93 4.75 -1.55 -1.48
CA ALA A 93 3.99 -2.06 -2.62
C ALA A 93 3.42 -3.47 -2.42
N HIS A 94 3.84 -4.18 -1.36
CA HIS A 94 3.41 -5.55 -1.12
C HIS A 94 3.35 -5.89 0.37
N VAL A 95 2.14 -5.94 0.93
CA VAL A 95 1.90 -6.41 2.30
C VAL A 95 0.68 -7.33 2.37
N HIS A 96 0.61 -8.15 3.41
CA HIS A 96 -0.58 -8.88 3.82
C HIS A 96 -1.09 -8.30 5.13
N ILE A 97 -1.67 -7.10 5.09
CA ILE A 97 -1.95 -6.27 6.29
C ILE A 97 -2.84 -6.97 7.32
N THR A 98 -3.68 -7.90 6.88
CA THR A 98 -4.60 -8.64 7.74
C THR A 98 -4.02 -9.94 8.30
N TRP A 99 -2.82 -10.36 7.83
CA TRP A 99 -2.21 -11.59 8.33
C TRP A 99 -1.53 -11.36 9.67
N SER A 100 -1.89 -12.21 10.65
CA SER A 100 -1.37 -12.15 12.01
C SER A 100 -1.26 -13.56 12.60
N PHE A 101 -0.48 -13.70 13.66
CA PHE A 101 -0.55 -14.92 14.47
C PHE A 101 -1.85 -14.95 15.25
N GLY A 102 -2.49 -16.13 15.33
CA GLY A 102 -3.72 -16.36 16.03
C GLY A 102 -3.58 -16.34 17.57
N LYS A 103 -4.66 -16.62 18.29
CA LYS A 103 -4.67 -16.71 19.77
C LYS A 103 -3.75 -17.80 20.30
N ASP A 104 -3.55 -18.85 19.52
CA ASP A 104 -2.61 -19.96 19.80
C ASP A 104 -1.15 -19.61 19.48
N GLY A 105 -0.89 -18.39 19.01
CA GLY A 105 0.42 -17.92 18.57
C GLY A 105 0.90 -18.49 17.23
N LYS A 106 0.05 -19.24 16.52
CA LYS A 106 0.39 -19.88 15.24
C LYS A 106 -0.11 -19.06 14.05
N ASN A 107 0.53 -19.23 12.90
CA ASN A 107 0.03 -18.71 11.64
C ASN A 107 -1.26 -19.44 11.24
N ALA A 108 -2.25 -18.70 10.72
CA ALA A 108 -3.58 -19.24 10.40
C ALA A 108 -4.25 -19.94 11.59
N GLY A 109 -4.02 -19.42 12.80
CA GLY A 109 -4.52 -19.98 14.06
C GLY A 109 -6.01 -20.24 14.08
N SER A 110 -6.40 -21.32 14.74
CA SER A 110 -7.80 -21.71 14.88
C SER A 110 -8.50 -20.94 15.99
N GLY A 111 -9.84 -20.87 15.93
CA GLY A 111 -10.67 -20.33 17.01
C GLY A 111 -10.71 -18.80 17.11
N GLU A 112 -10.26 -18.08 16.10
CA GLU A 112 -10.43 -16.62 16.02
C GLU A 112 -11.85 -16.26 15.56
N THR A 113 -12.41 -15.24 16.19
CA THR A 113 -13.62 -14.59 15.70
C THR A 113 -13.26 -13.55 14.63
N THR A 114 -14.25 -13.17 13.81
CA THR A 114 -14.09 -12.06 12.85
C THR A 114 -13.64 -10.76 13.55
N GLN A 115 -14.11 -10.53 14.78
CA GLN A 115 -13.72 -9.38 15.59
C GLN A 115 -12.25 -9.45 16.01
N ASP A 116 -11.75 -10.60 16.45
CA ASP A 116 -10.34 -10.78 16.79
C ASP A 116 -9.44 -10.48 15.58
N ALA A 117 -9.79 -11.02 14.41
CA ALA A 117 -9.08 -10.79 13.17
C ALA A 117 -9.07 -9.29 12.79
N ALA A 118 -10.20 -8.59 12.94
CA ALA A 118 -10.30 -7.15 12.67
C ALA A 118 -9.42 -6.32 13.60
N TYR A 119 -9.36 -6.64 14.89
CA TYR A 119 -8.49 -5.95 15.85
C TYR A 119 -7.01 -6.18 15.55
N ARG A 120 -6.62 -7.39 15.15
CA ARG A 120 -5.23 -7.67 14.74
C ARG A 120 -4.86 -6.92 13.47
N ALA A 121 -5.75 -6.87 12.49
CA ALA A 121 -5.54 -6.09 11.27
C ALA A 121 -5.37 -4.59 11.58
N ALA A 122 -6.17 -4.05 12.52
CA ALA A 122 -6.01 -2.66 12.97
C ALA A 122 -4.66 -2.45 13.70
N ALA A 123 -4.21 -3.41 14.53
CA ALA A 123 -2.92 -3.34 15.19
C ALA A 123 -1.75 -3.39 14.18
N ASN A 124 -1.83 -4.25 13.17
CA ASN A 124 -0.86 -4.31 12.08
C ASN A 124 -0.79 -2.98 11.31
N ALA A 125 -1.96 -2.41 10.96
CA ALA A 125 -2.05 -1.12 10.28
C ALA A 125 -1.44 0.01 11.13
N TRP A 126 -1.70 0.02 12.43
CA TRP A 126 -1.07 0.96 13.36
C TRP A 126 0.45 0.79 13.41
N ALA A 127 0.95 -0.43 13.59
CA ALA A 127 2.38 -0.71 13.66
C ALA A 127 3.10 -0.28 12.36
N THR A 128 2.50 -0.57 11.20
CA THR A 128 3.02 -0.19 9.88
C THR A 128 3.08 1.33 9.71
N LEU A 129 2.02 2.07 10.11
CA LEU A 129 2.02 3.53 10.09
C LEU A 129 3.09 4.11 11.02
N MET A 130 3.24 3.57 12.25
CA MET A 130 4.23 4.03 13.23
C MET A 130 5.68 3.76 12.79
N ALA A 131 5.89 2.79 11.90
CA ALA A 131 7.16 2.53 11.23
C ALA A 131 7.46 3.47 10.05
N GLY A 132 6.55 4.42 9.73
CA GLY A 132 6.76 5.43 8.69
C GLY A 132 6.11 5.13 7.34
N PHE A 133 5.41 4.00 7.21
CA PHE A 133 4.70 3.63 5.98
C PHE A 133 3.30 4.24 5.97
N THR A 134 3.13 5.30 5.18
CA THR A 134 1.87 6.06 5.09
C THR A 134 0.92 5.51 4.03
N THR A 135 1.43 4.70 3.11
CA THR A 135 0.65 4.01 2.08
C THR A 135 1.15 2.58 1.91
N VAL A 136 0.23 1.63 1.78
CA VAL A 136 0.54 0.22 1.53
C VAL A 136 -0.39 -0.38 0.48
N GLN A 137 0.10 -1.38 -0.25
CA GLN A 137 -0.68 -2.22 -1.15
C GLN A 137 -0.86 -3.59 -0.52
N SER A 138 -2.08 -3.88 -0.02
CA SER A 138 -2.41 -5.18 0.55
C SER A 138 -2.89 -6.13 -0.55
N VAL A 139 -2.26 -7.29 -0.61
CA VAL A 139 -2.40 -8.17 -1.78
C VAL A 139 -3.49 -9.22 -1.66
N GLY A 140 -4.47 -8.94 -0.85
CA GLY A 140 -5.76 -9.57 -0.93
C GLY A 140 -6.25 -10.25 0.33
N SER A 141 -7.25 -9.59 0.92
CA SER A 141 -8.19 -10.16 1.88
C SER A 141 -9.49 -9.38 1.77
N PRO A 142 -10.66 -10.01 1.80
CA PRO A 142 -11.94 -9.30 1.89
C PRO A 142 -12.02 -8.35 3.09
N THR A 143 -11.25 -8.62 4.15
CA THR A 143 -11.17 -7.78 5.36
C THR A 143 -10.43 -6.46 5.12
N ASP A 144 -9.64 -6.33 4.06
CA ASP A 144 -8.96 -5.08 3.70
C ASP A 144 -9.95 -3.95 3.42
N VAL A 145 -11.08 -4.25 2.77
CA VAL A 145 -12.09 -3.25 2.38
C VAL A 145 -12.68 -2.52 3.59
N PRO A 146 -13.23 -3.21 4.61
CA PRO A 146 -13.73 -2.53 5.81
C PRO A 146 -12.62 -1.85 6.62
N LEU A 147 -11.41 -2.40 6.68
CA LEU A 147 -10.26 -1.77 7.34
C LEU A 147 -9.88 -0.46 6.65
N ARG A 148 -9.73 -0.47 5.31
CA ARG A 148 -9.50 0.72 4.48
C ARG A 148 -10.57 1.79 4.73
N GLY A 149 -11.84 1.36 4.75
CA GLY A 149 -12.97 2.25 4.99
C GLY A 149 -12.96 2.90 6.39
N ALA A 150 -12.59 2.15 7.43
CA ALA A 150 -12.47 2.67 8.79
C ALA A 150 -11.31 3.69 8.92
N ILE A 151 -10.17 3.40 8.29
CA ILE A 151 -9.02 4.31 8.27
C ILE A 151 -9.34 5.59 7.48
N ALA A 152 -9.98 5.48 6.32
CA ALA A 152 -10.34 6.63 5.49
C ALA A 152 -11.35 7.57 6.18
N LYS A 153 -12.22 7.03 7.05
CA LYS A 153 -13.16 7.79 7.87
C LYS A 153 -12.54 8.35 9.16
N GLY A 154 -11.26 8.10 9.42
CA GLY A 154 -10.58 8.51 10.66
C GLY A 154 -11.02 7.76 11.92
N LEU A 155 -11.73 6.64 11.78
CA LEU A 155 -12.14 5.79 12.91
C LEU A 155 -10.97 5.00 13.49
N LEU A 156 -9.99 4.67 12.66
CA LEU A 156 -8.76 3.97 13.04
C LEU A 156 -7.55 4.68 12.45
N PRO A 157 -6.44 4.78 13.18
CA PRO A 157 -5.17 5.17 12.60
C PRO A 157 -4.59 4.03 11.75
N GLY A 158 -4.00 4.38 10.61
CA GLY A 158 -3.39 3.42 9.70
C GLY A 158 -2.91 4.07 8.40
N PRO A 159 -2.16 3.35 7.56
CA PRO A 159 -1.75 3.82 6.25
C PRO A 159 -2.95 3.94 5.29
N ARG A 160 -2.77 4.63 4.17
CA ARG A 160 -3.65 4.48 3.01
C ARG A 160 -3.49 3.05 2.49
N ILE A 161 -4.58 2.32 2.32
CA ILE A 161 -4.56 0.93 1.87
C ILE A 161 -5.15 0.84 0.47
N LEU A 162 -4.37 0.29 -0.48
CA LEU A 162 -4.86 -0.25 -1.74
C LEU A 162 -5.01 -1.76 -1.55
N THR A 163 -6.02 -2.37 -2.18
CA THR A 163 -6.27 -3.82 -1.99
C THR A 163 -6.65 -4.54 -3.27
N ALA A 164 -6.23 -5.80 -3.38
CA ALA A 164 -6.67 -6.73 -4.42
C ALA A 164 -8.01 -7.42 -4.08
N VAL A 165 -8.52 -7.24 -2.86
CA VAL A 165 -9.69 -7.94 -2.29
C VAL A 165 -9.46 -9.46 -2.22
N GLU A 166 -9.49 -10.17 -3.36
CA GLU A 166 -9.15 -11.59 -3.44
C GLU A 166 -8.12 -11.84 -4.54
N PRO A 167 -7.10 -12.70 -4.32
CA PRO A 167 -6.12 -13.01 -5.32
C PRO A 167 -6.61 -14.08 -6.30
N LEU A 168 -6.17 -13.99 -7.56
CA LEU A 168 -6.25 -15.08 -8.53
C LEU A 168 -5.18 -16.12 -8.19
N THR A 169 -5.60 -17.30 -7.71
CA THR A 169 -4.68 -18.37 -7.32
C THR A 169 -4.50 -19.35 -8.46
N GLY A 170 -3.28 -19.51 -8.95
CA GLY A 170 -2.93 -20.47 -9.98
C GLY A 170 -3.03 -21.92 -9.50
N ARG A 171 -3.88 -22.72 -10.16
CA ARG A 171 -4.10 -24.13 -9.86
C ARG A 171 -4.06 -24.98 -11.15
N GLY A 172 -3.27 -24.55 -12.14
CA GLY A 172 -3.26 -25.12 -13.49
C GLY A 172 -4.62 -24.94 -14.17
N GLU A 173 -5.11 -26.00 -14.86
CA GLU A 173 -6.42 -25.97 -15.51
C GLU A 173 -7.59 -25.63 -14.57
N ARG A 174 -7.48 -26.00 -13.27
CA ARG A 174 -8.51 -25.70 -12.27
C ARG A 174 -8.59 -24.22 -11.87
N THR A 175 -7.73 -23.39 -12.39
CA THR A 175 -7.83 -21.92 -12.21
C THR A 175 -8.99 -21.36 -13.03
N GLY A 176 -9.40 -22.08 -14.06
CA GLY A 176 -10.48 -21.70 -14.97
C GLY A 176 -9.98 -21.35 -16.35
N THR A 177 -10.94 -21.22 -17.26
CA THR A 177 -10.73 -20.77 -18.63
C THR A 177 -10.35 -19.29 -18.68
N PRO A 178 -9.77 -18.80 -19.79
CA PRO A 178 -9.53 -17.36 -19.97
C PRO A 178 -10.76 -16.48 -19.75
N ASP A 179 -11.96 -16.94 -20.10
CA ASP A 179 -13.19 -16.16 -19.92
C ASP A 179 -13.64 -16.10 -18.44
N GLU A 180 -13.51 -17.20 -17.72
CA GLU A 180 -13.75 -17.23 -16.27
C GLU A 180 -12.75 -16.33 -15.50
N ILE A 181 -11.50 -16.25 -15.96
CA ILE A 181 -10.49 -15.35 -15.40
C ILE A 181 -10.85 -13.88 -15.67
N ARG A 182 -11.31 -13.54 -16.88
CA ARG A 182 -11.81 -12.18 -17.16
C ARG A 182 -13.00 -11.83 -16.28
N GLU A 183 -13.91 -12.78 -16.07
CA GLU A 183 -15.05 -12.56 -15.16
C GLU A 183 -14.58 -12.35 -13.71
N PHE A 184 -13.60 -13.14 -13.24
CA PHE A 184 -12.98 -12.92 -11.92
C PHE A 184 -12.45 -11.49 -11.79
N VAL A 185 -11.70 -10.99 -12.78
CA VAL A 185 -11.16 -9.61 -12.76
C VAL A 185 -12.28 -8.57 -12.65
N ARG A 186 -13.34 -8.70 -13.44
CA ARG A 186 -14.52 -7.81 -13.38
C ARG A 186 -15.19 -7.86 -12.01
N LYS A 187 -15.30 -9.04 -11.42
CA LYS A 187 -15.87 -9.24 -10.08
C LYS A 187 -15.02 -8.54 -9.00
N GLN A 188 -13.69 -8.67 -9.07
CA GLN A 188 -12.81 -7.97 -8.11
C GLN A 188 -12.94 -6.45 -8.27
N LYS A 189 -12.98 -5.92 -9.50
CA LYS A 189 -13.24 -4.50 -9.73
C LYS A 189 -14.55 -4.03 -9.09
N ALA A 190 -15.63 -4.78 -9.27
CA ALA A 190 -16.93 -4.48 -8.67
C ALA A 190 -16.92 -4.55 -7.14
N ALA A 191 -16.08 -5.42 -6.56
CA ALA A 191 -15.86 -5.52 -5.11
C ALA A 191 -14.98 -4.39 -4.54
N GLY A 192 -14.47 -3.49 -5.39
CA GLY A 192 -13.68 -2.33 -4.98
C GLY A 192 -12.18 -2.58 -4.91
N ALA A 193 -11.67 -3.55 -5.67
CA ALA A 193 -10.24 -3.77 -5.83
C ALA A 193 -9.57 -2.59 -6.55
N ASP A 194 -8.36 -2.23 -6.11
CA ASP A 194 -7.49 -1.21 -6.70
C ASP A 194 -6.48 -1.83 -7.68
N LEU A 195 -6.30 -3.15 -7.59
CA LEU A 195 -5.39 -3.96 -8.40
C LEU A 195 -5.86 -5.40 -8.43
N ILE A 196 -5.24 -6.23 -9.29
CA ILE A 196 -5.43 -7.68 -9.31
C ILE A 196 -4.14 -8.35 -8.85
N LYS A 197 -4.21 -9.13 -7.76
CA LYS A 197 -3.12 -10.04 -7.34
C LYS A 197 -3.26 -11.37 -8.06
N ILE A 198 -2.15 -11.85 -8.62
CA ILE A 198 -2.06 -13.09 -9.36
C ILE A 198 -0.94 -13.95 -8.79
N PHE A 199 -1.20 -15.22 -8.52
CA PHE A 199 -0.18 -16.24 -8.21
C PHE A 199 0.10 -17.04 -9.48
N ALA A 200 1.13 -16.64 -10.25
CA ALA A 200 1.50 -17.28 -11.52
C ALA A 200 2.43 -18.48 -11.33
N SER A 201 2.97 -18.65 -10.13
CA SER A 201 3.81 -19.79 -9.77
C SER A 201 3.48 -20.33 -8.38
N GLN A 202 3.95 -21.52 -8.07
CA GLN A 202 4.01 -22.02 -6.70
C GLN A 202 4.89 -21.12 -5.84
N SER A 203 4.71 -21.20 -4.52
CA SER A 203 5.65 -20.60 -3.57
C SER A 203 7.06 -21.20 -3.75
N ILE A 204 8.09 -20.43 -3.43
CA ILE A 204 9.46 -20.91 -3.41
C ILE A 204 9.65 -22.11 -2.48
N ARG A 205 8.85 -22.20 -1.42
CA ARG A 205 8.79 -23.36 -0.50
C ARG A 205 8.42 -24.67 -1.21
N GLN A 206 7.77 -24.58 -2.36
CA GLN A 206 7.30 -25.69 -3.19
C GLN A 206 8.05 -25.79 -4.53
N GLY A 207 9.15 -25.02 -4.66
CA GLY A 207 10.00 -25.04 -5.85
C GLY A 207 9.68 -24.02 -6.93
N GLY A 208 8.64 -23.18 -6.79
CA GLY A 208 8.36 -22.03 -7.67
C GLY A 208 7.96 -22.38 -9.11
N ALA A 209 7.42 -23.56 -9.36
CA ALA A 209 6.97 -23.97 -10.71
C ALA A 209 5.77 -23.10 -11.17
N ILE A 210 5.70 -22.82 -12.48
CA ILE A 210 4.61 -22.06 -13.08
C ILE A 210 3.27 -22.78 -12.90
N THR A 211 2.21 -22.04 -12.60
CA THR A 211 0.86 -22.57 -12.32
C THR A 211 -0.22 -21.99 -13.23
N LEU A 212 0.09 -21.00 -14.04
CA LEU A 212 -0.81 -20.41 -15.03
C LEU A 212 -0.24 -20.53 -16.44
N SER A 213 -1.08 -20.83 -17.41
CA SER A 213 -0.69 -20.80 -18.81
C SER A 213 -0.51 -19.36 -19.33
N PRO A 214 0.20 -19.17 -20.47
CA PRO A 214 0.28 -17.86 -21.11
C PRO A 214 -1.09 -17.27 -21.42
N GLU A 215 -2.06 -18.08 -21.87
CA GLU A 215 -3.42 -17.65 -22.21
C GLU A 215 -4.18 -17.17 -20.96
N GLN A 216 -4.01 -17.85 -19.83
CA GLN A 216 -4.60 -17.47 -18.55
C GLN A 216 -4.01 -16.14 -18.04
N LEU A 217 -2.68 -15.95 -18.12
CA LEU A 217 -2.02 -14.71 -17.75
C LEU A 217 -2.40 -13.55 -18.67
N ASN A 218 -2.46 -13.77 -19.98
CA ASN A 218 -2.95 -12.78 -20.93
C ASN A 218 -4.38 -12.35 -20.59
N ALA A 219 -5.27 -13.31 -20.31
CA ALA A 219 -6.65 -12.99 -19.96
C ALA A 219 -6.75 -12.13 -18.70
N ALA A 220 -5.96 -12.43 -17.66
CA ALA A 220 -5.95 -11.67 -16.41
C ALA A 220 -5.41 -10.24 -16.62
N CYS A 221 -4.23 -10.11 -17.26
CA CYS A 221 -3.56 -8.82 -17.39
C CYS A 221 -4.24 -7.90 -18.41
N ASP A 222 -4.73 -8.44 -19.54
CA ASP A 222 -5.50 -7.66 -20.52
C ASP A 222 -6.82 -7.15 -19.94
N GLU A 223 -7.56 -8.02 -19.23
CA GLU A 223 -8.82 -7.60 -18.62
C GLU A 223 -8.59 -6.58 -17.50
N ALA A 224 -7.58 -6.78 -16.64
CA ALA A 224 -7.21 -5.80 -15.63
C ALA A 224 -6.93 -4.43 -16.26
N LYS A 225 -6.15 -4.38 -17.32
CA LYS A 225 -5.86 -3.16 -18.07
C LYS A 225 -7.14 -2.50 -18.63
N LYS A 226 -8.07 -3.28 -19.20
CA LYS A 226 -9.38 -2.79 -19.70
C LYS A 226 -10.22 -2.20 -18.58
N GLN A 227 -10.14 -2.76 -17.37
CA GLN A 227 -10.85 -2.28 -16.17
C GLN A 227 -10.13 -1.11 -15.47
N GLY A 228 -8.99 -0.64 -16.01
CA GLY A 228 -8.16 0.40 -15.39
C GLY A 228 -7.49 -0.07 -14.09
N LEU A 229 -7.22 -1.37 -13.96
CA LEU A 229 -6.53 -1.98 -12.83
C LEU A 229 -5.10 -2.34 -13.20
N ARG A 230 -4.22 -2.26 -12.22
CA ARG A 230 -2.86 -2.79 -12.27
C ARG A 230 -2.87 -4.26 -11.87
N THR A 231 -1.80 -4.99 -12.23
CA THR A 231 -1.61 -6.39 -11.83
C THR A 231 -0.33 -6.55 -11.05
N LEU A 232 -0.40 -7.29 -9.96
CA LEU A 232 0.70 -7.65 -9.08
C LEU A 232 0.88 -9.16 -9.12
N VAL A 233 1.99 -9.64 -9.68
CA VAL A 233 2.16 -11.05 -10.03
C VAL A 233 3.26 -11.71 -9.20
N HIS A 234 2.87 -12.61 -8.30
CA HIS A 234 3.79 -13.54 -7.65
C HIS A 234 4.36 -14.49 -8.69
N ALA A 235 5.65 -14.38 -8.98
CA ALA A 235 6.31 -15.15 -10.02
C ALA A 235 7.76 -15.49 -9.68
N TYR A 236 8.11 -16.74 -9.91
CA TYR A 236 9.47 -17.28 -9.84
C TYR A 236 9.86 -17.90 -11.19
N LYS A 237 11.15 -17.96 -11.49
CA LYS A 237 11.67 -18.68 -12.68
C LYS A 237 10.98 -18.24 -13.97
N ASP A 238 10.51 -19.21 -14.76
CA ASP A 238 9.86 -18.99 -16.07
C ASP A 238 8.58 -18.18 -16.01
N ALA A 239 7.88 -18.20 -14.86
CA ALA A 239 6.66 -17.41 -14.67
C ALA A 239 6.92 -15.90 -14.78
N VAL A 240 8.13 -15.42 -14.47
CA VAL A 240 8.54 -14.02 -14.63
C VAL A 240 8.42 -13.61 -16.09
N ARG A 241 9.03 -14.38 -17.01
CA ARG A 241 8.98 -14.11 -18.45
C ARG A 241 7.59 -14.13 -19.00
N VAL A 242 6.80 -15.14 -18.61
CA VAL A 242 5.43 -15.31 -19.12
C VAL A 242 4.53 -14.16 -18.67
N ALA A 243 4.59 -13.78 -17.40
CA ALA A 243 3.81 -12.66 -16.86
C ALA A 243 4.24 -11.32 -17.47
N THR A 244 5.55 -11.09 -17.66
CA THR A 244 6.07 -9.89 -18.33
C THR A 244 5.55 -9.79 -19.77
N ARG A 245 5.61 -10.88 -20.54
CA ARG A 245 5.09 -10.92 -21.93
C ARG A 245 3.57 -10.72 -22.00
N ALA A 246 2.83 -11.17 -20.99
CA ALA A 246 1.41 -10.92 -20.86
C ALA A 246 1.06 -9.44 -20.56
N GLY A 247 2.06 -8.56 -20.42
CA GLY A 247 1.86 -7.14 -20.13
C GLY A 247 1.38 -6.86 -18.72
N CYS A 248 1.66 -7.76 -17.77
CA CYS A 248 1.38 -7.53 -16.37
C CYS A 248 2.22 -6.37 -15.82
N THR A 249 1.66 -5.60 -14.87
CA THR A 249 2.25 -4.33 -14.43
C THR A 249 3.48 -4.51 -13.55
N GLU A 250 3.44 -5.47 -12.63
CA GLU A 250 4.44 -5.63 -11.57
C GLU A 250 4.68 -7.11 -11.27
N ILE A 251 5.96 -7.47 -11.12
CA ILE A 251 6.40 -8.82 -10.75
C ILE A 251 6.94 -8.79 -9.32
N GLU A 252 6.40 -9.66 -8.49
CA GLU A 252 6.83 -9.90 -7.12
C GLU A 252 7.86 -11.02 -7.07
N HIS A 253 8.80 -10.89 -6.15
CA HIS A 253 9.91 -11.80 -5.92
C HIS A 253 10.88 -11.85 -7.10
N GLY A 254 10.49 -12.44 -8.22
CA GLY A 254 11.34 -12.56 -9.40
C GLY A 254 12.56 -13.47 -9.20
N THR A 255 12.67 -14.17 -8.08
CA THR A 255 13.82 -15.03 -7.77
C THR A 255 14.04 -16.07 -8.84
N MET A 256 15.28 -16.27 -9.24
CA MET A 256 15.71 -17.12 -10.38
C MET A 256 15.31 -16.60 -11.76
N ALA A 257 14.85 -15.34 -11.90
CA ALA A 257 14.78 -14.69 -13.19
C ALA A 257 16.18 -14.60 -13.83
N THR A 258 16.26 -14.79 -15.14
CA THR A 258 17.50 -14.62 -15.89
C THR A 258 17.78 -13.14 -16.16
N ASP A 259 19.00 -12.79 -16.58
CA ASP A 259 19.33 -11.43 -16.98
C ASP A 259 18.49 -10.96 -18.20
N ASP A 260 18.13 -11.90 -19.10
CA ASP A 260 17.24 -11.59 -20.23
C ASP A 260 15.80 -11.36 -19.79
N ASP A 261 15.34 -11.97 -18.70
CA ASP A 261 14.04 -11.65 -18.11
C ASP A 261 14.03 -10.25 -17.50
N LEU A 262 15.08 -9.86 -16.81
CA LEU A 262 15.23 -8.52 -16.22
C LEU A 262 15.29 -7.43 -17.32
N LYS A 263 16.01 -7.69 -18.42
CA LYS A 263 16.03 -6.79 -19.58
C LYS A 263 14.66 -6.68 -20.23
N LEU A 264 13.96 -7.80 -20.41
CA LEU A 264 12.60 -7.82 -20.95
C LEU A 264 11.64 -7.01 -20.07
N MET A 265 11.73 -7.11 -18.73
CA MET A 265 10.95 -6.30 -17.80
C MET A 265 11.23 -4.79 -18.01
N ALA A 266 12.50 -4.42 -18.15
CA ALA A 266 12.89 -3.03 -18.43
C ALA A 266 12.32 -2.52 -19.76
N GLU A 267 12.40 -3.31 -20.84
CA GLU A 267 11.86 -3.02 -22.16
C GLU A 267 10.33 -2.86 -22.17
N MET A 268 9.63 -3.72 -21.41
CA MET A 268 8.17 -3.71 -21.29
C MET A 268 7.67 -2.68 -20.27
N GLY A 269 8.55 -2.05 -19.49
CA GLY A 269 8.20 -1.12 -18.43
C GLY A 269 7.56 -1.78 -17.21
N THR A 270 7.71 -3.09 -17.05
CA THR A 270 7.23 -3.87 -15.92
C THR A 270 8.05 -3.57 -14.68
N PHE A 271 7.39 -3.30 -13.55
CA PHE A 271 8.06 -3.09 -12.26
C PHE A 271 8.53 -4.42 -11.67
N LEU A 272 9.63 -4.37 -10.92
CA LEU A 272 10.11 -5.49 -10.10
C LEU A 272 10.08 -5.11 -8.62
N ASP A 273 9.43 -5.93 -7.80
CA ASP A 273 9.53 -5.89 -6.35
C ASP A 273 10.21 -7.18 -5.84
N PRO A 274 11.51 -7.14 -5.56
CA PRO A 274 12.30 -8.36 -5.33
C PRO A 274 12.16 -8.97 -3.94
N GLN A 275 11.64 -8.24 -2.92
CA GLN A 275 11.63 -8.64 -1.50
C GLN A 275 12.98 -9.27 -1.09
N ALA A 276 13.97 -8.42 -0.82
CA ALA A 276 15.37 -8.85 -0.67
C ALA A 276 15.59 -9.78 0.53
N GLY A 277 14.97 -9.48 1.69
CA GLY A 277 15.28 -10.23 2.91
C GLY A 277 14.12 -10.38 3.89
N LEU A 278 13.44 -9.29 4.26
CA LEU A 278 12.55 -9.23 5.43
C LEU A 278 11.56 -10.41 5.55
N VAL A 279 10.87 -10.77 4.47
CA VAL A 279 9.85 -11.84 4.53
C VAL A 279 10.45 -13.20 4.85
N ILE A 280 11.56 -13.54 4.22
CA ILE A 280 12.24 -14.81 4.45
C ILE A 280 12.82 -14.86 5.86
N GLU A 281 13.52 -13.81 6.28
CA GLU A 281 14.06 -13.69 7.64
C GLU A 281 12.95 -13.76 8.70
N ASN A 282 11.79 -13.13 8.44
CA ASN A 282 10.63 -13.21 9.33
C ASN A 282 10.11 -14.64 9.46
N TYR A 283 10.03 -15.40 8.36
CA TYR A 283 9.65 -16.81 8.42
C TYR A 283 10.65 -17.63 9.24
N LEU A 284 11.95 -17.45 9.01
CA LEU A 284 12.99 -18.16 9.74
C LEU A 284 12.99 -17.82 11.23
N LEU A 285 12.84 -16.53 11.58
CA LEU A 285 12.78 -16.05 12.95
C LEU A 285 11.56 -16.59 13.73
N ASN A 286 10.45 -16.78 13.05
CA ASN A 286 9.19 -17.26 13.63
C ASN A 286 8.87 -18.70 13.19
N LYS A 287 9.87 -19.50 12.88
CA LYS A 287 9.70 -20.88 12.37
C LYS A 287 8.75 -21.70 13.24
N ASP A 288 8.87 -21.60 14.55
CA ASP A 288 8.04 -22.30 15.54
C ASP A 288 6.54 -21.95 15.40
N LYS A 289 6.21 -20.75 14.94
CA LYS A 289 4.82 -20.28 14.77
C LYS A 289 4.21 -20.64 13.41
N TYR A 290 5.07 -20.93 12.43
CA TYR A 290 4.65 -21.30 11.07
C TYR A 290 4.68 -22.81 10.86
N LEU A 291 5.73 -23.50 11.35
CA LEU A 291 5.96 -24.91 11.10
C LEU A 291 4.76 -25.78 11.51
N GLY A 292 4.35 -26.65 10.59
CA GLY A 292 3.18 -27.52 10.76
C GLY A 292 1.84 -26.84 10.42
N THR A 293 1.81 -25.53 10.13
CA THR A 293 0.62 -24.91 9.55
C THR A 293 0.57 -25.16 8.03
N PRO A 294 -0.59 -25.01 7.35
CA PRO A 294 -0.71 -25.32 5.94
C PRO A 294 0.34 -24.64 5.06
N GLY A 295 1.11 -25.41 4.31
CA GLY A 295 2.14 -24.94 3.39
C GLY A 295 3.51 -24.64 4.03
N TYR A 296 3.71 -24.93 5.32
CA TYR A 296 4.97 -24.70 6.02
C TYR A 296 5.51 -26.01 6.61
N THR A 297 6.47 -26.62 5.89
CA THR A 297 7.18 -27.88 6.23
C THR A 297 8.65 -27.63 6.50
N GLU A 298 9.36 -28.60 7.09
CA GLU A 298 10.80 -28.52 7.28
C GLU A 298 11.56 -28.33 5.95
N GLU A 299 11.14 -29.03 4.89
CA GLU A 299 11.72 -28.93 3.55
C GLU A 299 11.50 -27.50 2.98
N GLY A 300 10.32 -26.93 3.24
CA GLY A 300 9.98 -25.56 2.85
C GLY A 300 10.87 -24.55 3.56
N PHE A 301 11.17 -24.72 4.85
CA PHE A 301 12.09 -23.88 5.59
C PHE A 301 13.54 -24.02 5.07
N ALA A 302 14.00 -25.23 4.79
CA ALA A 302 15.31 -25.46 4.17
C ALA A 302 15.43 -24.82 2.77
N ALA A 303 14.33 -24.75 2.02
CA ALA A 303 14.28 -24.02 0.75
C ALA A 303 14.39 -22.51 0.96
N MET A 304 13.68 -21.94 1.96
CA MET A 304 13.76 -20.52 2.30
C MET A 304 15.17 -20.08 2.73
N GLU A 305 15.88 -20.87 3.53
CA GLU A 305 17.26 -20.59 3.92
C GLU A 305 18.17 -20.42 2.70
N LYS A 306 18.00 -21.27 1.69
CA LYS A 306 18.81 -21.23 0.45
C LYS A 306 18.43 -20.05 -0.43
N VAL A 307 17.16 -19.61 -0.40
CA VAL A 307 16.66 -18.58 -1.32
C VAL A 307 17.10 -17.18 -0.95
N LEU A 308 17.44 -16.92 0.32
CA LEU A 308 17.83 -15.58 0.77
C LEU A 308 19.02 -15.03 -0.03
N SER A 309 20.08 -15.84 -0.21
CA SER A 309 21.23 -15.42 -1.02
C SER A 309 20.88 -15.22 -2.50
N LEU A 310 19.91 -15.97 -3.03
CA LEU A 310 19.44 -15.79 -4.42
C LEU A 310 18.65 -14.50 -4.59
N ASN A 311 17.89 -14.10 -3.57
CA ASN A 311 17.20 -12.80 -3.56
C ASN A 311 18.21 -11.65 -3.58
N HIS A 312 19.23 -11.69 -2.74
CA HIS A 312 20.31 -10.68 -2.74
C HIS A 312 21.00 -10.61 -4.11
N GLN A 313 21.34 -11.75 -4.72
CA GLN A 313 21.92 -11.81 -6.06
C GLN A 313 20.97 -11.24 -7.13
N LEU A 314 19.66 -11.52 -7.03
CA LEU A 314 18.66 -10.95 -7.92
C LEU A 314 18.68 -9.42 -7.84
N VAL A 315 18.64 -8.86 -6.62
CA VAL A 315 18.68 -7.41 -6.39
C VAL A 315 19.96 -6.79 -6.98
N GLN A 316 21.14 -7.43 -6.75
CA GLN A 316 22.41 -6.98 -7.30
C GLN A 316 22.44 -6.99 -8.83
N ARG A 317 21.84 -7.99 -9.49
CA ARG A 317 21.73 -8.06 -10.95
C ARG A 317 20.71 -7.06 -11.49
N ALA A 318 19.54 -6.99 -10.88
CA ALA A 318 18.45 -6.09 -11.27
C ALA A 318 18.87 -4.62 -11.20
N SER A 319 19.62 -4.21 -10.17
CA SER A 319 20.10 -2.84 -10.01
C SER A 319 21.07 -2.38 -11.12
N LYS A 320 21.64 -3.30 -11.87
CA LYS A 320 22.56 -3.05 -12.99
C LYS A 320 21.85 -3.00 -14.35
N VAL A 321 20.55 -3.32 -14.41
CA VAL A 321 19.79 -3.31 -15.67
C VAL A 321 19.27 -1.90 -15.93
N PRO A 322 19.74 -1.22 -17.00
CA PRO A 322 19.30 0.13 -17.30
C PRO A 322 17.78 0.18 -17.57
N GLY A 323 17.11 1.12 -16.94
CA GLY A 323 15.67 1.33 -17.12
C GLY A 323 14.75 0.38 -16.37
N LEU A 324 15.27 -0.65 -15.69
CA LEU A 324 14.45 -1.51 -14.84
C LEU A 324 14.00 -0.74 -13.60
N LYS A 325 12.69 -0.72 -13.36
CA LYS A 325 12.06 -0.03 -12.23
C LYS A 325 11.92 -0.98 -11.05
N ILE A 326 12.77 -0.81 -10.03
CA ILE A 326 12.76 -1.64 -8.81
C ILE A 326 11.99 -0.88 -7.73
N VAL A 327 10.80 -1.35 -7.39
CA VAL A 327 9.96 -0.75 -6.35
C VAL A 327 10.22 -1.37 -4.98
N PHE A 328 9.73 -0.74 -3.93
CA PHE A 328 9.85 -1.20 -2.57
C PHE A 328 8.57 -1.90 -2.12
N GLY A 329 8.66 -3.17 -1.83
CA GLY A 329 7.66 -3.95 -1.12
C GLY A 329 8.33 -4.96 -0.21
N THR A 330 7.63 -5.41 0.79
CA THR A 330 8.21 -6.22 1.87
C THR A 330 7.64 -7.62 1.94
N ASP A 331 6.50 -7.87 1.32
CA ASP A 331 5.67 -9.06 1.56
C ASP A 331 5.41 -9.29 3.07
N ALA A 332 5.17 -8.18 3.81
CA ALA A 332 4.98 -8.24 5.25
C ALA A 332 3.77 -9.11 5.60
N VAL A 333 4.04 -10.19 6.32
CA VAL A 333 3.11 -11.21 6.82
C VAL A 333 3.06 -11.16 8.35
N ALA A 334 2.39 -12.13 8.99
CA ALA A 334 2.36 -12.26 10.45
C ALA A 334 3.78 -12.18 11.06
N GLY A 335 3.97 -11.27 12.01
CA GLY A 335 5.25 -11.02 12.68
C GLY A 335 6.17 -9.99 12.00
N ALA A 336 5.87 -9.55 10.77
CA ALA A 336 6.68 -8.58 10.02
C ALA A 336 6.14 -7.15 10.09
N HIS A 337 4.85 -6.95 10.36
CA HIS A 337 4.24 -5.62 10.40
C HIS A 337 4.91 -4.72 11.44
N GLY A 338 5.24 -3.50 11.04
CA GLY A 338 6.02 -2.56 11.84
C GLY A 338 7.54 -2.73 11.73
N ARG A 339 8.02 -3.79 11.07
CA ARG A 339 9.42 -4.05 10.74
C ARG A 339 9.73 -3.80 9.27
N ASN A 340 8.79 -3.33 8.49
CA ASN A 340 8.89 -3.12 7.04
C ASN A 340 10.19 -2.38 6.63
N ALA A 341 10.70 -1.48 7.47
CA ALA A 341 11.94 -0.74 7.18
C ALA A 341 13.22 -1.61 7.17
N GLU A 342 13.19 -2.85 7.70
CA GLU A 342 14.33 -3.78 7.63
C GLU A 342 14.68 -4.09 6.17
N GLU A 343 13.69 -4.19 5.29
CA GLU A 343 13.88 -4.44 3.87
C GLU A 343 14.81 -3.40 3.20
N PHE A 344 14.84 -2.14 3.66
CA PHE A 344 15.83 -1.16 3.18
C PHE A 344 17.26 -1.58 3.49
N ILE A 345 17.45 -2.17 4.67
CA ILE A 345 18.78 -2.59 5.14
C ILE A 345 19.28 -3.73 4.28
N ASP A 346 18.44 -4.72 4.02
CA ASP A 346 18.76 -5.88 3.18
C ASP A 346 19.06 -5.44 1.75
N ARG A 347 18.25 -4.55 1.19
CA ARG A 347 18.45 -4.01 -0.18
C ARG A 347 19.77 -3.26 -0.32
N VAL A 348 20.17 -2.48 0.69
CA VAL A 348 21.41 -1.68 0.63
C VAL A 348 22.61 -2.50 1.00
N ARG A 349 22.60 -3.25 2.11
CA ARG A 349 23.77 -3.98 2.62
C ARG A 349 24.08 -5.23 1.82
N ASP A 350 23.05 -6.01 1.54
CA ASP A 350 23.18 -7.31 0.91
C ASP A 350 22.86 -7.28 -0.58
N GLY A 351 21.86 -6.48 -0.96
CA GLY A 351 21.47 -6.24 -2.34
C GLY A 351 22.33 -5.22 -3.09
N GLY A 352 23.15 -4.42 -2.38
CA GLY A 352 24.06 -3.44 -2.98
C GLY A 352 23.37 -2.28 -3.69
N ILE A 353 22.11 -1.98 -3.38
CA ILE A 353 21.38 -0.81 -3.91
C ILE A 353 21.94 0.46 -3.26
N ASP A 354 22.11 1.51 -4.08
CA ASP A 354 22.44 2.84 -3.57
C ASP A 354 21.38 3.32 -2.57
N PRO A 355 21.76 3.88 -1.40
CA PRO A 355 20.82 4.29 -0.37
C PRO A 355 19.76 5.31 -0.86
N MET A 356 20.12 6.25 -1.75
CA MET A 356 19.16 7.19 -2.33
C MET A 356 18.18 6.47 -3.26
N ALA A 357 18.66 5.52 -4.08
CA ALA A 357 17.80 4.71 -4.94
C ALA A 357 16.83 3.86 -4.09
N ALA A 358 17.28 3.32 -2.96
CA ALA A 358 16.41 2.60 -2.02
C ALA A 358 15.32 3.53 -1.46
N MET A 359 15.64 4.77 -1.06
CA MET A 359 14.63 5.76 -0.61
C MET A 359 13.63 6.09 -1.75
N VAL A 360 14.10 6.33 -2.96
CA VAL A 360 13.26 6.62 -4.13
C VAL A 360 12.31 5.47 -4.44
N SER A 361 12.75 4.20 -4.27
CA SER A 361 11.93 3.02 -4.53
C SER A 361 10.67 2.95 -3.65
N ALA A 362 10.76 3.41 -2.40
CA ALA A 362 9.66 3.50 -1.45
C ALA A 362 8.93 4.87 -1.47
N ASN A 363 9.29 5.76 -2.37
CA ASN A 363 8.72 7.09 -2.48
C ASN A 363 8.14 7.33 -3.89
N SER A 364 8.77 8.15 -4.72
CA SER A 364 8.20 8.53 -6.03
C SER A 364 8.01 7.33 -6.97
N LEU A 365 8.92 6.36 -6.95
CA LEU A 365 8.79 5.16 -7.80
C LEU A 365 7.67 4.23 -7.29
N GLY A 366 7.55 4.05 -5.97
CA GLY A 366 6.42 3.33 -5.39
C GLY A 366 5.08 3.99 -5.70
N ALA A 367 5.02 5.34 -5.65
CA ALA A 367 3.84 6.10 -6.04
C ALA A 367 3.51 5.94 -7.54
N GLU A 368 4.51 5.89 -8.40
CA GLU A 368 4.35 5.62 -9.84
C GLU A 368 3.79 4.21 -10.07
N ALA A 369 4.38 3.19 -9.45
CA ALA A 369 3.92 1.82 -9.55
C ALA A 369 2.46 1.66 -9.09
N MET A 370 2.04 2.41 -8.08
CA MET A 370 0.65 2.41 -7.59
C MET A 370 -0.31 3.30 -8.38
N GLY A 371 0.17 4.06 -9.38
CA GLY A 371 -0.65 5.03 -10.12
C GLY A 371 -1.02 6.27 -9.29
N LEU A 372 -0.27 6.58 -8.24
CA LEU A 372 -0.52 7.67 -7.29
C LEU A 372 0.53 8.79 -7.35
N ALA A 373 1.38 8.84 -8.39
CA ALA A 373 2.49 9.80 -8.51
C ALA A 373 2.05 11.29 -8.44
N ASN A 374 0.80 11.58 -8.79
CA ASN A 374 0.21 12.92 -8.72
C ASN A 374 -0.40 13.24 -7.35
N GLN A 375 -0.32 12.32 -6.38
CA GLN A 375 -0.94 12.45 -5.07
C GLN A 375 0.06 12.34 -3.92
N ILE A 376 1.02 11.40 -3.99
CA ILE A 376 1.92 11.02 -2.89
C ILE A 376 3.34 10.75 -3.39
N GLY A 377 4.24 10.37 -2.48
CA GLY A 377 5.58 9.84 -2.78
C GLY A 377 6.64 10.92 -2.97
N SER A 378 6.33 12.20 -2.76
CA SER A 378 7.34 13.27 -2.86
C SER A 378 6.99 14.45 -1.96
N ILE A 379 8.01 15.14 -1.47
CA ILE A 379 7.84 16.48 -0.87
C ILE A 379 7.77 17.48 -2.02
N ALA A 380 6.54 17.73 -2.49
CA ALA A 380 6.27 18.64 -3.60
C ALA A 380 4.92 19.35 -3.44
N VAL A 381 4.82 20.58 -3.92
CA VAL A 381 3.59 21.38 -3.86
C VAL A 381 2.44 20.66 -4.55
N GLY A 382 1.27 20.65 -3.92
CA GLY A 382 0.05 20.00 -4.40
C GLY A 382 -0.11 18.54 -4.00
N LEU A 383 0.96 17.87 -3.52
CA LEU A 383 0.88 16.49 -3.05
C LEU A 383 0.39 16.41 -1.60
N GLU A 384 -0.06 15.23 -1.19
CA GLU A 384 -0.45 14.97 0.21
C GLU A 384 0.73 15.20 1.16
N ALA A 385 0.44 15.79 2.30
CA ALA A 385 1.40 15.98 3.38
C ALA A 385 1.60 14.66 4.17
N ASP A 386 2.09 13.65 3.45
CA ASP A 386 2.57 12.38 4.01
C ASP A 386 4.06 12.56 4.25
N ILE A 387 4.47 12.81 5.50
CA ILE A 387 5.82 13.23 5.88
C ILE A 387 6.31 12.44 7.07
N ILE A 388 7.53 11.95 7.01
CA ILE A 388 8.21 11.33 8.15
C ILE A 388 9.53 12.04 8.46
N ALA A 389 10.03 11.84 9.67
CA ALA A 389 11.38 12.28 10.04
C ALA A 389 12.13 11.17 10.77
N LEU A 390 13.40 11.01 10.41
CA LEU A 390 14.33 10.04 10.97
C LEU A 390 15.32 10.72 11.91
N ASP A 391 15.63 10.09 13.04
CA ASP A 391 16.79 10.41 13.84
C ASP A 391 18.03 9.76 13.24
N GLY A 392 18.68 10.48 12.30
CA GLY A 392 19.81 10.04 11.52
C GLY A 392 19.64 10.29 10.02
N ASP A 393 20.70 10.02 9.27
CA ASP A 393 20.76 10.19 7.82
C ASP A 393 20.86 8.82 7.13
N PRO A 394 19.80 8.33 6.47
CA PRO A 394 19.78 7.00 5.84
C PRO A 394 20.74 6.89 4.66
N LEU A 395 21.22 8.02 4.12
CA LEU A 395 22.21 8.01 3.04
C LEU A 395 23.62 7.74 3.56
N LYS A 396 23.88 7.95 4.87
CA LYS A 396 25.15 7.69 5.54
C LYS A 396 25.12 6.38 6.32
N ASP A 397 24.03 6.10 6.99
CA ASP A 397 23.77 4.88 7.75
C ASP A 397 22.34 4.43 7.47
N ILE A 398 22.21 3.40 6.63
CA ILE A 398 20.89 2.88 6.28
C ILE A 398 20.10 2.41 7.52
N ALA A 399 20.73 2.02 8.61
CA ALA A 399 20.04 1.64 9.85
C ALA A 399 19.26 2.80 10.50
N ALA A 400 19.45 4.06 10.03
CA ALA A 400 18.61 5.20 10.45
C ALA A 400 17.12 4.99 10.12
N VAL A 401 16.77 4.14 9.15
CA VAL A 401 15.37 3.81 8.82
C VAL A 401 14.59 3.19 10.00
N ARG A 402 15.28 2.61 10.97
CA ARG A 402 14.68 2.09 12.22
C ARG A 402 14.26 3.19 13.19
N ARG A 403 14.73 4.42 13.01
CA ARG A 403 14.56 5.53 13.93
C ARG A 403 13.59 6.58 13.41
N VAL A 404 12.40 6.16 13.00
CA VAL A 404 11.30 7.06 12.64
C VAL A 404 10.78 7.74 13.89
N VAL A 405 10.92 9.06 14.02
CA VAL A 405 10.51 9.85 15.18
C VAL A 405 9.31 10.74 14.93
N VAL A 406 9.01 11.06 13.67
CA VAL A 406 7.80 11.79 13.28
C VAL A 406 7.09 11.02 12.18
N VAL A 407 5.75 10.94 12.29
CA VAL A 407 4.88 10.41 11.22
C VAL A 407 3.69 11.34 11.06
N MET A 408 3.54 11.90 9.88
CA MET A 408 2.40 12.69 9.44
C MET A 408 1.81 12.04 8.20
N LYS A 409 0.49 11.92 8.13
CA LYS A 409 -0.26 11.45 6.95
C LYS A 409 -1.43 12.38 6.68
N GLY A 410 -1.50 12.92 5.46
CA GLY A 410 -2.54 13.87 5.08
C GLY A 410 -2.61 15.08 6.01
N GLY A 411 -1.46 15.64 6.44
CA GLY A 411 -1.39 16.78 7.36
C GLY A 411 -1.70 16.47 8.83
N VAL A 412 -2.07 15.23 9.17
CA VAL A 412 -2.35 14.79 10.54
C VAL A 412 -1.12 14.10 11.14
N VAL A 413 -0.68 14.56 12.30
CA VAL A 413 0.46 13.97 13.03
C VAL A 413 -0.01 12.78 13.86
N TYR A 414 0.55 11.60 13.59
CA TYR A 414 0.29 10.35 14.31
C TYR A 414 1.41 10.02 15.32
N LYS A 415 2.62 10.45 15.04
CA LYS A 415 3.78 10.24 15.90
C LYS A 415 4.61 11.53 15.92
N ASN A 416 5.01 11.96 17.11
CA ASN A 416 6.00 13.03 17.31
C ASN A 416 6.81 12.72 18.56
N ALA A 417 7.92 12.05 18.37
CA ALA A 417 8.94 11.75 19.37
C ALA A 417 10.24 12.53 19.11
N ALA A 418 10.18 13.58 18.27
CA ALA A 418 11.31 14.48 18.07
C ALA A 418 11.67 15.14 19.42
N ARG A 419 12.94 15.08 19.80
CA ARG A 419 13.41 15.80 21.00
C ARG A 419 13.25 17.29 20.75
N ARG A 420 12.62 17.99 21.70
CA ARG A 420 12.53 19.45 21.71
C ARG A 420 13.86 20.07 22.09
#